data_a59b1056572c590992024042141201a0
#
_entry.id   a59b1056572c590992024042141201a0
#
_cell.length_a   1.000
_cell.length_b   1.000
_cell.length_c   1.000
_cell.angle_alpha   90.00
_cell.angle_beta   90.00
_cell.angle_gamma   90.00
#
_symmetry.space_group_name_H-M   'P 1'
#
loop_
_entity.id
_entity.type
_entity.pdbx_description
1 polymer ?
#
loop_
_entity_poly.entity_id
_entity_poly.type
_entity_poly.pdbx_seq_one_letter_code
_entity_poly.pdbx_strand_id
1 'polypeptide(L)'
;MRTWTDAQGRKIEARMSGLEGDQVMLELKDGRKLPYPLAKLSAEDADYARSFKAASSTDKAAQGLNFDAAWPDRIKFGEDPEIAIISEDADQQKFIYESANYRYHCDVRLSKSVVRGFALMFEATHLFCRSLPLALDGGDKTDGKLEIRLFELYEDYVAAGGMQGSAGVFIGGRALVLVPLDSLGVRKVGSGYMLDRDKSSKTLPHELTHQLTPHPYFAKGSMGWFTEGIAEYVAVTPYRSGAFSVRGNHKDIIDYTTAYGSKNTGGRALGENIHIADLKEFMLQDYGNFMRDPQINYGCSLLITHYFLQMDGDGEARRIKAFLKALREGKTGEDALAALLDGRSYEQLSEEISKAWGRRGINLTFSAK
;
A
#
# COMPACT_ATOMS: atom_id res chain seq x y z
N MET A 1 6.52 -23.12 3.22
CA MET A 1 7.13 -23.82 4.38
C MET A 1 8.04 -22.83 5.08
N ARG A 2 7.99 -22.77 6.41
CA ARG A 2 8.83 -21.92 7.27
C ARG A 2 9.49 -22.81 8.33
N THR A 3 10.69 -22.44 8.77
CA THR A 3 11.31 -23.06 9.94
C THR A 3 10.74 -22.40 11.20
N TRP A 4 10.06 -23.16 12.02
CA TRP A 4 9.54 -22.76 13.32
C TRP A 4 10.50 -23.19 14.41
N THR A 5 10.75 -22.32 15.37
CA THR A 5 11.67 -22.53 16.49
C THR A 5 10.87 -22.48 17.80
N ASP A 6 11.07 -23.43 18.67
CA ASP A 6 10.47 -23.40 20.02
C ASP A 6 11.34 -22.64 21.03
N ALA A 7 10.81 -22.46 22.24
CA ALA A 7 11.50 -21.81 23.34
C ALA A 7 12.78 -22.53 23.82
N GLN A 8 12.98 -23.80 23.42
CA GLN A 8 14.19 -24.59 23.67
C GLN A 8 15.14 -24.63 22.48
N GLY A 9 14.87 -23.87 21.41
CA GLY A 9 15.71 -23.80 20.21
C GLY A 9 15.53 -24.99 19.24
N ARG A 10 14.56 -25.88 19.45
CA ARG A 10 14.28 -27.00 18.51
C ARG A 10 13.53 -26.44 17.29
N LYS A 11 13.81 -26.99 16.11
CA LYS A 11 13.31 -26.48 14.84
C LYS A 11 12.45 -27.50 14.12
N ILE A 12 11.38 -27.03 13.46
CA ILE A 12 10.53 -27.82 12.59
C ILE A 12 10.18 -27.04 11.34
N GLU A 13 10.17 -27.68 10.18
CA GLU A 13 9.68 -27.08 8.94
C GLU A 13 8.20 -27.40 8.76
N ALA A 14 7.38 -26.36 8.78
CA ALA A 14 5.94 -26.47 8.63
C ALA A 14 5.35 -25.24 7.94
N ARG A 15 4.16 -25.39 7.41
CA ARG A 15 3.32 -24.27 6.97
C ARG A 15 2.33 -23.98 8.09
N MET A 16 2.13 -22.73 8.44
CA MET A 16 1.04 -22.36 9.30
C MET A 16 -0.28 -22.41 8.53
N SER A 17 -1.26 -23.13 9.06
CA SER A 17 -2.60 -23.25 8.47
C SER A 17 -3.67 -22.48 9.25
N GLY A 18 -3.36 -21.98 10.45
CA GLY A 18 -4.28 -21.20 11.26
C GLY A 18 -3.81 -20.98 12.70
N LEU A 19 -4.59 -20.21 13.44
CA LEU A 19 -4.45 -20.00 14.88
C LEU A 19 -5.80 -20.30 15.54
N GLU A 20 -5.85 -21.25 16.46
CA GLU A 20 -7.04 -21.63 17.21
C GLU A 20 -6.81 -21.39 18.71
N GLY A 21 -7.39 -20.32 19.24
CA GLY A 21 -7.10 -19.88 20.60
C GLY A 21 -5.61 -19.55 20.79
N ASP A 22 -4.95 -20.23 21.72
CA ASP A 22 -3.51 -20.11 22.00
C ASP A 22 -2.66 -21.18 21.29
N GLN A 23 -3.18 -21.84 20.23
CA GLN A 23 -2.47 -22.87 19.49
C GLN A 23 -2.31 -22.47 18.03
N VAL A 24 -1.08 -22.52 17.52
CA VAL A 24 -0.78 -22.43 16.10
C VAL A 24 -0.96 -23.79 15.44
N MET A 25 -1.70 -23.82 14.33
CA MET A 25 -1.91 -25.03 13.53
C MET A 25 -0.82 -25.12 12.48
N LEU A 26 0.12 -26.04 12.65
CA LEU A 26 1.25 -26.27 11.77
C LEU A 26 0.96 -27.47 10.87
N GLU A 27 1.08 -27.29 9.55
CA GLU A 27 0.94 -28.35 8.56
C GLU A 27 2.33 -28.78 8.08
N LEU A 28 2.65 -30.06 8.30
CA LEU A 28 3.93 -30.65 7.90
C LEU A 28 3.95 -30.96 6.40
N LYS A 29 5.17 -31.27 5.86
CA LYS A 29 5.35 -31.66 4.45
C LYS A 29 4.50 -32.87 4.02
N ASP A 30 4.16 -33.73 4.96
CA ASP A 30 3.34 -34.93 4.75
C ASP A 30 1.83 -34.68 4.89
N GLY A 31 1.42 -33.41 5.05
CA GLY A 31 0.01 -33.01 5.18
C GLY A 31 -0.57 -33.15 6.59
N ARG A 32 0.17 -33.70 7.56
CA ARG A 32 -0.31 -33.79 8.95
C ARG A 32 -0.38 -32.41 9.59
N LYS A 33 -1.46 -32.13 10.30
CA LYS A 33 -1.66 -30.91 11.08
C LYS A 33 -1.26 -31.15 12.52
N LEU A 34 -0.41 -30.27 13.05
CA LEU A 34 0.12 -30.32 14.41
C LEU A 34 -0.32 -29.04 15.15
N PRO A 35 -1.21 -29.13 16.15
CA PRO A 35 -1.48 -28.02 17.04
C PRO A 35 -0.28 -27.80 17.97
N TYR A 36 0.24 -26.57 18.03
CA TYR A 36 1.40 -26.23 18.83
C TYR A 36 1.11 -24.97 19.68
N PRO A 37 1.28 -25.01 21.03
CA PRO A 37 0.99 -23.87 21.88
C PRO A 37 1.89 -22.67 21.58
N LEU A 38 1.31 -21.49 21.41
CA LEU A 38 2.05 -20.23 21.21
C LEU A 38 3.09 -19.95 22.30
N ALA A 39 2.76 -20.27 23.56
CA ALA A 39 3.65 -20.09 24.69
C ALA A 39 4.92 -20.96 24.64
N LYS A 40 4.95 -21.96 23.78
CA LYS A 40 6.11 -22.85 23.58
C LYS A 40 6.95 -22.49 22.37
N LEU A 41 6.54 -21.51 21.56
CA LEU A 41 7.33 -20.99 20.46
C LEU A 41 8.39 -20.00 20.97
N SER A 42 9.42 -19.74 20.15
CA SER A 42 10.28 -18.59 20.36
C SER A 42 9.45 -17.29 20.31
N ALA A 43 9.93 -16.22 20.93
CA ALA A 43 9.22 -14.93 20.91
C ALA A 43 8.93 -14.48 19.47
N GLU A 44 9.92 -14.61 18.58
CA GLU A 44 9.80 -14.25 17.16
C GLU A 44 8.71 -15.05 16.43
N ASP A 45 8.68 -16.39 16.65
CA ASP A 45 7.70 -17.25 15.99
C ASP A 45 6.30 -17.13 16.62
N ALA A 46 6.22 -16.84 17.91
CA ALA A 46 4.94 -16.54 18.56
C ALA A 46 4.34 -15.22 18.05
N ASP A 47 5.17 -14.19 17.86
CA ASP A 47 4.73 -12.91 17.29
C ASP A 47 4.34 -13.05 15.82
N TYR A 48 5.10 -13.83 15.05
CA TYR A 48 4.71 -14.19 13.68
C TYR A 48 3.35 -14.93 13.65
N ALA A 49 3.13 -15.90 14.55
CA ALA A 49 1.87 -16.63 14.60
C ALA A 49 0.68 -15.75 15.02
N ARG A 50 0.90 -14.77 15.90
CA ARG A 50 -0.13 -13.78 16.26
C ARG A 50 -0.45 -12.86 15.11
N SER A 51 0.56 -12.44 14.32
CA SER A 51 0.35 -11.61 13.14
C SER A 51 -0.39 -12.37 12.01
N PHE A 52 -0.31 -13.71 12.00
CA PHE A 52 -0.98 -14.56 11.02
C PHE A 52 -2.50 -14.75 11.28
N LYS A 53 -3.05 -14.24 12.37
CA LYS A 53 -4.47 -14.38 12.74
C LYS A 53 -5.46 -13.85 11.68
N ALA A 54 -4.97 -13.13 10.69
CA ALA A 54 -5.77 -12.51 9.64
C ALA A 54 -6.11 -13.41 8.43
N ALA A 55 -5.44 -14.55 8.25
CA ALA A 55 -5.60 -15.35 7.02
C ALA A 55 -6.64 -16.47 7.09
N SER A 56 -7.19 -16.80 8.27
CA SER A 56 -8.10 -17.94 8.42
C SER A 56 -9.59 -17.60 8.54
N SER A 57 -9.98 -16.37 8.23
CA SER A 57 -11.39 -15.98 8.14
C SER A 57 -11.90 -15.90 6.69
N THR A 58 -11.34 -16.70 5.79
CA THR A 58 -11.58 -16.61 4.34
C THR A 58 -13.01 -16.91 3.90
N ASP A 59 -13.81 -17.63 4.67
CA ASP A 59 -15.19 -17.97 4.26
C ASP A 59 -16.28 -17.00 4.74
N LYS A 60 -15.97 -16.12 5.69
CA LYS A 60 -16.89 -15.04 6.11
C LYS A 60 -16.52 -13.67 5.53
N ALA A 61 -15.31 -13.47 5.05
CA ALA A 61 -14.81 -12.21 4.51
C ALA A 61 -15.21 -11.94 3.05
N ALA A 62 -15.68 -12.96 2.31
CA ALA A 62 -16.16 -12.78 0.94
C ALA A 62 -17.54 -12.10 0.85
N GLN A 63 -18.33 -12.14 1.92
CA GLN A 63 -19.60 -11.42 2.02
C GLN A 63 -19.36 -10.00 2.54
N GLY A 64 -19.18 -9.04 1.62
CA GLY A 64 -19.03 -7.62 1.96
C GLY A 64 -17.87 -6.91 1.28
N LEU A 65 -17.10 -7.60 0.42
CA LEU A 65 -16.06 -6.94 -0.38
C LEU A 65 -16.71 -6.04 -1.44
N ASN A 66 -16.18 -4.83 -1.60
CA ASN A 66 -16.79 -3.79 -2.44
C ASN A 66 -16.53 -3.91 -3.95
N PHE A 67 -16.12 -5.09 -4.46
CA PHE A 67 -15.83 -5.27 -5.89
C PHE A 67 -16.98 -4.93 -6.82
N ASP A 68 -18.21 -5.06 -6.35
CA ASP A 68 -19.42 -4.77 -7.13
C ASP A 68 -19.90 -3.32 -6.97
N ALA A 69 -19.20 -2.52 -6.15
CA ALA A 69 -19.49 -1.09 -6.03
C ALA A 69 -19.20 -0.35 -7.33
N ALA A 70 -19.93 0.73 -7.56
CA ALA A 70 -19.68 1.63 -8.69
C ALA A 70 -18.32 2.33 -8.52
N TRP A 71 -17.65 2.60 -9.66
CA TRP A 71 -16.42 3.40 -9.65
C TRP A 71 -16.75 4.86 -9.30
N PRO A 72 -16.15 5.43 -8.24
CA PRO A 72 -16.48 6.78 -7.81
C PRO A 72 -15.87 7.85 -8.74
N ASP A 73 -16.61 8.94 -8.95
CA ASP A 73 -16.07 10.10 -9.66
C ASP A 73 -15.21 10.99 -8.76
N ARG A 74 -15.67 11.17 -7.54
CA ARG A 74 -15.04 12.00 -6.52
C ARG A 74 -15.29 11.42 -5.14
N ILE A 75 -14.29 11.48 -4.30
CA ILE A 75 -14.37 11.06 -2.91
C ILE A 75 -13.98 12.24 -2.04
N LYS A 76 -14.83 12.57 -1.08
CA LYS A 76 -14.59 13.69 -0.16
C LYS A 76 -14.78 13.24 1.28
N PHE A 77 -13.75 13.43 2.09
CA PHE A 77 -13.88 13.37 3.54
C PHE A 77 -14.59 14.65 4.02
N GLY A 78 -15.75 14.49 4.60
CA GLY A 78 -16.72 15.58 4.73
C GLY A 78 -16.46 16.59 5.85
N GLU A 79 -15.70 16.18 6.88
CA GLU A 79 -15.53 16.93 8.13
C GLU A 79 -14.06 16.99 8.55
N ASP A 80 -13.71 17.97 9.38
CA ASP A 80 -12.40 17.96 10.03
C ASP A 80 -12.32 16.77 11.00
N PRO A 81 -11.22 15.98 10.98
CA PRO A 81 -11.09 14.84 11.86
C PRO A 81 -11.15 15.25 13.34
N GLU A 82 -11.94 14.54 14.13
CA GLU A 82 -11.85 14.64 15.58
C GLU A 82 -10.54 14.00 16.05
N ILE A 83 -9.84 14.68 16.98
CA ILE A 83 -8.58 14.21 17.54
C ILE A 83 -8.75 13.98 19.04
N ALA A 84 -8.52 12.74 19.47
CA ALA A 84 -8.34 12.39 20.86
C ALA A 84 -6.86 12.48 21.25
N ILE A 85 -6.58 13.02 22.44
CA ILE A 85 -5.25 12.93 23.06
C ILE A 85 -5.30 11.74 24.00
N ILE A 86 -4.50 10.72 23.72
CA ILE A 86 -4.47 9.47 24.50
C ILE A 86 -3.38 9.52 25.57
N SER A 87 -2.23 10.10 25.25
CA SER A 87 -1.10 10.24 26.17
C SER A 87 -0.29 11.50 25.86
N GLU A 88 0.19 12.18 26.90
CA GLU A 88 1.18 13.26 26.82
C GLU A 88 2.19 13.05 27.95
N ASP A 89 3.24 12.26 27.69
CA ASP A 89 4.34 11.99 28.60
C ASP A 89 5.61 12.64 28.07
N ALA A 90 5.97 13.78 28.64
CA ALA A 90 7.14 14.54 28.23
C ALA A 90 8.45 13.89 28.66
N ASP A 91 8.47 13.16 29.78
CA ASP A 91 9.67 12.52 30.32
C ASP A 91 10.09 11.33 29.44
N GLN A 92 9.11 10.63 28.87
CA GLN A 92 9.34 9.52 27.95
C GLN A 92 9.29 9.92 26.48
N GLN A 93 9.10 11.22 26.15
CA GLN A 93 8.88 11.71 24.78
C GLN A 93 7.80 10.90 24.04
N LYS A 94 6.69 10.61 24.75
CA LYS A 94 5.62 9.76 24.23
C LYS A 94 4.30 10.52 24.18
N PHE A 95 3.95 10.96 23.00
CA PHE A 95 2.72 11.68 22.71
C PHE A 95 1.87 10.86 21.76
N ILE A 96 0.67 10.48 22.17
CA ILE A 96 -0.22 9.62 21.41
C ILE A 96 -1.52 10.35 21.13
N TYR A 97 -1.85 10.42 19.85
CA TYR A 97 -3.08 11.01 19.34
C TYR A 97 -3.86 9.98 18.52
N GLU A 98 -5.18 10.09 18.49
CA GLU A 98 -6.02 9.27 17.64
C GLU A 98 -6.99 10.10 16.81
N SER A 99 -7.19 9.67 15.57
CA SER A 99 -8.34 10.02 14.75
C SER A 99 -9.28 8.81 14.58
N ALA A 100 -10.25 8.88 13.68
CA ALA A 100 -11.22 7.80 13.51
C ALA A 100 -10.57 6.45 13.19
N ASN A 101 -9.55 6.44 12.30
CA ASN A 101 -8.93 5.20 11.83
C ASN A 101 -7.46 5.04 12.23
N TYR A 102 -6.80 6.09 12.71
CA TYR A 102 -5.35 6.10 12.93
C TYR A 102 -4.98 6.42 14.37
N ARG A 103 -3.88 5.81 14.83
CA ARG A 103 -3.15 6.17 16.05
C ARG A 103 -1.78 6.72 15.67
N TYR A 104 -1.48 7.91 16.16
CA TYR A 104 -0.23 8.63 15.87
C TYR A 104 0.65 8.62 17.13
N HIS A 105 1.80 7.96 17.05
CA HIS A 105 2.85 8.02 18.06
C HIS A 105 3.86 9.08 17.65
N CYS A 106 3.99 10.12 18.43
CA CYS A 106 4.90 11.22 18.17
C CYS A 106 5.93 11.35 19.29
N ASP A 107 7.16 11.69 18.92
CA ASP A 107 8.26 11.96 19.86
C ASP A 107 8.22 13.38 20.45
N VAL A 108 7.38 14.25 19.90
CA VAL A 108 7.16 15.62 20.38
C VAL A 108 5.69 15.94 20.57
N ARG A 109 5.44 16.90 21.48
CA ARG A 109 4.08 17.38 21.73
C ARG A 109 3.57 18.25 20.59
N LEU A 110 2.42 17.89 20.05
CA LEU A 110 1.72 18.65 19.01
C LEU A 110 0.38 19.20 19.55
N SER A 111 -0.01 20.37 19.08
CA SER A 111 -1.36 20.86 19.38
C SER A 111 -2.42 20.06 18.59
N LYS A 112 -3.64 19.92 19.13
CA LYS A 112 -4.76 19.31 18.43
C LYS A 112 -5.01 19.89 17.05
N SER A 113 -4.77 21.17 16.83
CA SER A 113 -4.97 21.84 15.54
C SER A 113 -3.94 21.39 14.50
N VAL A 114 -2.70 21.16 14.92
CA VAL A 114 -1.64 20.62 14.02
C VAL A 114 -1.97 19.16 13.67
N VAL A 115 -2.29 18.34 14.66
CA VAL A 115 -2.66 16.92 14.41
C VAL A 115 -3.88 16.82 13.51
N ARG A 116 -4.95 17.58 13.80
CA ARG A 116 -6.15 17.63 12.96
C ARG A 116 -5.84 18.00 11.51
N GLY A 117 -4.93 18.95 11.33
CA GLY A 117 -4.58 19.45 10.00
C GLY A 117 -3.93 18.38 9.11
N PHE A 118 -2.98 17.59 9.63
CA PHE A 118 -2.40 16.50 8.83
C PHE A 118 -3.28 15.23 8.82
N ALA A 119 -4.01 14.94 9.90
CA ALA A 119 -4.92 13.79 9.97
C ALA A 119 -6.00 13.81 8.89
N LEU A 120 -6.36 14.96 8.37
CA LEU A 120 -7.28 15.10 7.23
C LEU A 120 -6.79 14.32 6.01
N MET A 121 -5.49 14.37 5.69
CA MET A 121 -4.92 13.60 4.57
C MET A 121 -4.97 12.09 4.85
N PHE A 122 -4.67 11.66 6.07
CA PHE A 122 -4.73 10.25 6.46
C PHE A 122 -6.15 9.69 6.32
N GLU A 123 -7.14 10.37 6.89
CA GLU A 123 -8.53 9.94 6.85
C GLU A 123 -9.12 10.01 5.43
N ALA A 124 -8.77 11.04 4.66
CA ALA A 124 -9.19 11.14 3.27
C ALA A 124 -8.59 10.03 2.40
N THR A 125 -7.32 9.67 2.60
CA THR A 125 -6.67 8.56 1.88
C THR A 125 -7.28 7.21 2.29
N HIS A 126 -7.57 7.01 3.57
CA HIS A 126 -8.29 5.82 4.05
C HIS A 126 -9.65 5.69 3.36
N LEU A 127 -10.44 6.76 3.37
CA LEU A 127 -11.74 6.78 2.69
C LEU A 127 -11.61 6.53 1.18
N PHE A 128 -10.59 7.12 0.54
CA PHE A 128 -10.32 6.94 -0.88
C PHE A 128 -10.05 5.47 -1.20
N CYS A 129 -9.07 4.85 -0.56
CA CYS A 129 -8.74 3.44 -0.81
C CYS A 129 -9.94 2.53 -0.59
N ARG A 130 -10.69 2.72 0.49
CA ARG A 130 -11.86 1.92 0.80
C ARG A 130 -13.05 2.14 -0.13
N SER A 131 -13.13 3.29 -0.78
CA SER A 131 -14.20 3.61 -1.74
C SER A 131 -13.92 3.08 -3.14
N LEU A 132 -12.66 2.76 -3.47
CA LEU A 132 -12.35 2.09 -4.73
C LEU A 132 -12.88 0.66 -4.72
N PRO A 133 -13.54 0.18 -5.80
CA PRO A 133 -14.09 -1.17 -5.86
C PRO A 133 -12.99 -2.24 -6.10
N LEU A 134 -11.92 -2.17 -5.30
CA LEU A 134 -10.73 -3.02 -5.36
C LEU A 134 -10.48 -3.76 -4.05
N ALA A 135 -11.41 -3.65 -3.10
CA ALA A 135 -11.27 -4.22 -1.76
C ALA A 135 -9.93 -3.87 -1.09
N LEU A 136 -9.53 -2.58 -1.16
CA LEU A 136 -8.39 -2.03 -0.42
C LEU A 136 -8.82 -1.76 1.03
N ASP A 137 -9.10 -2.82 1.75
CA ASP A 137 -9.60 -2.85 3.12
C ASP A 137 -8.62 -3.50 4.10
N GLY A 138 -7.37 -3.66 3.66
CA GLY A 138 -6.30 -4.25 4.43
C GLY A 138 -5.82 -3.37 5.59
N GLY A 139 -4.69 -3.76 6.12
CA GLY A 139 -4.05 -3.13 7.25
C GLY A 139 -4.38 -3.83 8.57
N ASP A 140 -3.32 -4.28 9.25
CA ASP A 140 -3.43 -4.81 10.59
C ASP A 140 -3.68 -3.65 11.56
N LYS A 141 -4.71 -3.76 12.38
CA LYS A 141 -5.11 -2.73 13.33
C LYS A 141 -4.78 -3.18 14.75
N THR A 142 -4.19 -2.28 15.52
CA THR A 142 -4.04 -2.44 16.96
C THR A 142 -5.18 -1.68 17.66
N ASP A 143 -6.01 -2.39 18.43
CA ASP A 143 -7.21 -1.82 19.08
C ASP A 143 -8.10 -1.04 18.10
N GLY A 144 -8.24 -1.54 16.87
CA GLY A 144 -9.06 -0.93 15.83
C GLY A 144 -8.41 0.24 15.08
N LYS A 145 -7.16 0.61 15.38
CA LYS A 145 -6.43 1.72 14.74
C LYS A 145 -5.26 1.23 13.88
N LEU A 146 -5.01 1.96 12.81
CA LEU A 146 -3.80 1.84 12.00
C LEU A 146 -2.68 2.65 12.65
N GLU A 147 -1.49 2.07 12.77
CA GLU A 147 -0.39 2.64 13.53
C GLU A 147 0.51 3.52 12.64
N ILE A 148 0.79 4.73 13.14
CA ILE A 148 1.67 5.71 12.51
C ILE A 148 2.70 6.17 13.54
N ARG A 149 3.97 6.22 13.14
CA ARG A 149 5.02 6.88 13.92
C ARG A 149 5.50 8.16 13.26
N LEU A 150 5.52 9.24 14.04
CA LEU A 150 5.92 10.57 13.62
C LEU A 150 7.20 10.98 14.34
N PHE A 151 8.14 11.54 13.59
CA PHE A 151 9.46 11.91 14.08
C PHE A 151 9.74 13.40 13.84
N GLU A 152 10.21 14.11 14.88
CA GLU A 152 10.70 15.49 14.73
C GLU A 152 11.98 15.51 13.89
N LEU A 153 12.94 14.64 14.26
CA LEU A 153 14.24 14.59 13.60
C LEU A 153 14.26 13.50 12.52
N TYR A 154 14.84 13.84 11.38
CA TYR A 154 14.99 12.90 10.26
C TYR A 154 15.92 11.74 10.61
N GLU A 155 16.93 11.98 11.44
CA GLU A 155 17.85 10.97 11.94
C GLU A 155 17.14 9.90 12.77
N ASP A 156 16.20 10.29 13.61
CA ASP A 156 15.39 9.35 14.43
C ASP A 156 14.45 8.52 13.56
N TYR A 157 13.89 9.13 12.50
CA TYR A 157 13.13 8.40 11.48
C TYR A 157 13.99 7.32 10.82
N VAL A 158 15.21 7.64 10.38
CA VAL A 158 16.13 6.66 9.76
C VAL A 158 16.54 5.59 10.77
N ALA A 159 16.84 5.96 12.03
CA ALA A 159 17.20 5.02 13.09
C ALA A 159 16.06 4.05 13.43
N ALA A 160 14.79 4.47 13.26
CA ALA A 160 13.61 3.62 13.45
C ALA A 160 13.34 2.64 12.27
N GLY A 161 14.08 2.76 11.18
CA GLY A 161 13.95 1.93 9.97
C GLY A 161 13.42 2.69 8.75
N GLY A 162 13.35 4.02 8.82
CA GLY A 162 13.04 4.86 7.68
C GLY A 162 14.12 4.81 6.60
N MET A 163 13.72 4.91 5.34
CA MET A 163 14.68 4.89 4.23
C MET A 163 15.34 6.27 4.07
N GLN A 164 16.67 6.25 3.93
CA GLN A 164 17.41 7.49 3.66
C GLN A 164 16.94 8.15 2.36
N GLY A 165 16.60 9.43 2.42
CA GLY A 165 16.10 10.21 1.30
C GLY A 165 14.59 10.09 1.04
N SER A 166 13.86 9.24 1.78
CA SER A 166 12.40 9.14 1.67
C SER A 166 11.67 10.11 2.61
N ALA A 167 10.44 10.43 2.24
CA ALA A 167 9.53 11.28 3.02
C ALA A 167 8.55 10.49 3.91
N GLY A 168 8.67 9.17 3.91
CA GLY A 168 7.90 8.21 4.67
C GLY A 168 8.20 6.79 4.20
N VAL A 169 7.78 5.78 4.96
CA VAL A 169 7.89 4.37 4.57
C VAL A 169 6.86 3.50 5.30
N PHE A 170 6.26 2.58 4.59
CA PHE A 170 5.46 1.50 5.17
C PHE A 170 6.33 0.29 5.49
N ILE A 171 6.30 -0.17 6.73
CA ILE A 171 7.01 -1.37 7.18
C ILE A 171 6.01 -2.52 7.30
N GLY A 172 5.87 -3.31 6.23
CA GLY A 172 4.86 -4.37 6.11
C GLY A 172 4.87 -5.39 7.25
N GLY A 173 6.06 -5.84 7.69
CA GLY A 173 6.20 -6.79 8.79
C GLY A 173 5.78 -6.25 10.17
N ARG A 174 5.56 -4.95 10.30
CA ARG A 174 5.09 -4.27 11.52
C ARG A 174 3.73 -3.60 11.34
N ALA A 175 3.15 -3.63 10.13
CA ALA A 175 1.93 -2.90 9.77
C ALA A 175 1.97 -1.41 10.14
N LEU A 176 3.14 -0.78 10.05
CA LEU A 176 3.45 0.54 10.60
C LEU A 176 3.96 1.48 9.51
N VAL A 177 3.45 2.70 9.46
CA VAL A 177 4.00 3.78 8.63
C VAL A 177 4.86 4.70 9.49
N LEU A 178 6.10 4.94 9.04
CA LEU A 178 7.01 5.91 9.63
C LEU A 178 7.00 7.18 8.80
N VAL A 179 6.94 8.36 9.42
CA VAL A 179 6.87 9.64 8.72
C VAL A 179 7.64 10.72 9.49
N PRO A 180 8.59 11.43 8.86
CA PRO A 180 9.14 12.66 9.42
C PRO A 180 8.08 13.77 9.46
N LEU A 181 7.99 14.53 10.53
CA LEU A 181 7.02 15.62 10.67
C LEU A 181 7.16 16.68 9.57
N ASP A 182 8.40 16.96 9.15
CA ASP A 182 8.63 17.91 8.04
C ASP A 182 7.96 17.45 6.74
N SER A 183 7.90 16.12 6.48
CA SER A 183 7.23 15.57 5.30
C SER A 183 5.72 15.82 5.29
N LEU A 184 5.12 16.02 6.47
CA LEU A 184 3.72 16.42 6.63
C LEU A 184 3.52 17.93 6.54
N GLY A 185 4.60 18.70 6.38
CA GLY A 185 4.56 20.17 6.48
C GLY A 185 4.54 20.69 7.92
N VAL A 186 4.78 19.83 8.91
CA VAL A 186 4.87 20.25 10.31
C VAL A 186 6.29 20.70 10.60
N ARG A 187 6.44 21.95 11.01
CA ARG A 187 7.73 22.54 11.34
C ARG A 187 7.71 23.24 12.70
N LYS A 188 8.85 23.23 13.36
CA LYS A 188 9.03 23.92 14.64
C LYS A 188 9.03 25.43 14.45
N VAL A 189 8.26 26.13 15.29
CA VAL A 189 8.21 27.60 15.32
C VAL A 189 8.22 28.04 16.80
N GLY A 190 9.34 28.62 17.22
CA GLY A 190 9.55 28.93 18.63
C GLY A 190 9.54 27.65 19.49
N SER A 191 8.69 27.63 20.52
CA SER A 191 8.52 26.46 21.39
C SER A 191 7.42 25.48 20.93
N GLY A 192 6.78 25.73 19.78
CA GLY A 192 5.67 24.93 19.28
C GLY A 192 5.86 24.48 17.84
N TYR A 193 4.78 23.95 17.26
CA TYR A 193 4.78 23.45 15.88
C TYR A 193 3.64 24.08 15.08
N MET A 194 3.90 24.33 13.80
CA MET A 194 2.92 24.82 12.83
C MET A 194 2.85 23.88 11.64
N LEU A 195 1.65 23.77 11.07
CA LEU A 195 1.40 23.03 9.84
C LEU A 195 1.37 23.97 8.65
N ASP A 196 2.25 23.74 7.70
CA ASP A 196 2.19 24.34 6.37
C ASP A 196 1.23 23.52 5.50
N ARG A 197 0.01 24.04 5.30
CA ARG A 197 -1.04 23.34 4.55
C ARG A 197 -0.81 23.33 3.04
N ASP A 198 0.08 24.17 2.54
CA ASP A 198 0.43 24.24 1.12
C ASP A 198 1.50 23.20 0.76
N LYS A 199 2.17 22.63 1.74
CA LYS A 199 3.11 21.52 1.54
C LYS A 199 2.32 20.24 1.28
N SER A 200 2.28 19.82 0.01
CA SER A 200 1.69 18.52 -0.37
C SER A 200 2.80 17.48 -0.50
N SER A 201 2.55 16.29 0.05
CA SER A 201 3.42 15.14 -0.14
C SER A 201 2.63 14.05 -0.88
N LYS A 202 3.18 13.56 -2.00
CA LYS A 202 2.64 12.38 -2.68
C LYS A 202 3.09 11.09 -1.99
N THR A 203 4.18 11.13 -1.25
CA THR A 203 4.71 9.97 -0.52
C THR A 203 3.73 9.48 0.53
N LEU A 204 3.08 10.37 1.28
CA LEU A 204 2.18 9.93 2.34
C LEU A 204 0.99 9.12 1.81
N PRO A 205 0.19 9.56 0.83
CA PRO A 205 -0.87 8.73 0.25
C PRO A 205 -0.34 7.42 -0.35
N HIS A 206 0.88 7.41 -0.90
CA HIS A 206 1.55 6.21 -1.39
C HIS A 206 1.75 5.17 -0.26
N GLU A 207 2.41 5.56 0.83
CA GLU A 207 2.70 4.66 1.96
C GLU A 207 1.43 4.19 2.69
N LEU A 208 0.44 5.08 2.82
CA LEU A 208 -0.87 4.71 3.38
C LEU A 208 -1.61 3.71 2.49
N THR A 209 -1.43 3.78 1.16
CA THR A 209 -2.00 2.80 0.25
C THR A 209 -1.39 1.42 0.48
N HIS A 210 -0.09 1.32 0.68
CA HIS A 210 0.54 0.04 1.06
C HIS A 210 -0.02 -0.50 2.38
N GLN A 211 -0.18 0.36 3.40
CA GLN A 211 -0.78 -0.05 4.68
C GLN A 211 -2.21 -0.57 4.51
N LEU A 212 -2.98 -0.01 3.57
CA LEU A 212 -4.37 -0.40 3.29
C LEU A 212 -4.50 -1.51 2.25
N THR A 213 -3.40 -1.91 1.61
CA THR A 213 -3.40 -3.00 0.64
C THR A 213 -3.43 -4.35 1.37
N PRO A 214 -4.42 -5.22 1.08
CA PRO A 214 -4.52 -6.52 1.73
C PRO A 214 -3.32 -7.41 1.47
N HIS A 215 -2.92 -8.20 2.48
CA HIS A 215 -1.78 -9.10 2.39
C HIS A 215 -1.79 -10.01 1.15
N PRO A 216 -2.92 -10.60 0.68
CA PRO A 216 -2.93 -11.41 -0.53
C PRO A 216 -2.46 -10.68 -1.80
N TYR A 217 -2.54 -9.34 -1.81
CA TYR A 217 -2.10 -8.55 -2.98
C TYR A 217 -0.58 -8.37 -3.06
N PHE A 218 0.17 -8.76 -2.04
CA PHE A 218 1.64 -8.81 -2.08
C PHE A 218 2.18 -10.16 -2.58
N ALA A 219 1.37 -10.94 -3.27
CA ALA A 219 1.76 -12.23 -3.82
C ALA A 219 2.56 -12.08 -5.13
N LYS A 220 3.27 -13.17 -5.52
CA LYS A 220 3.91 -13.24 -6.84
C LYS A 220 2.89 -12.99 -7.95
N GLY A 221 3.25 -12.19 -8.95
CA GLY A 221 2.38 -11.77 -10.05
C GLY A 221 1.58 -10.50 -9.77
N SER A 222 1.67 -9.97 -8.54
CA SER A 222 1.07 -8.70 -8.14
C SER A 222 2.09 -7.77 -7.48
N MET A 223 2.96 -8.33 -6.64
CA MET A 223 4.00 -7.56 -5.97
C MET A 223 4.89 -6.81 -6.97
N GLY A 224 5.17 -5.58 -6.68
CA GLY A 224 5.86 -4.64 -7.56
C GLY A 224 4.87 -3.93 -8.48
N TRP A 225 4.54 -4.48 -9.63
CA TRP A 225 3.76 -3.75 -10.64
C TRP A 225 2.38 -3.28 -10.15
N PHE A 226 1.62 -4.12 -9.44
CA PHE A 226 0.31 -3.71 -8.95
C PHE A 226 0.40 -2.99 -7.61
N THR A 227 1.18 -3.50 -6.67
CA THR A 227 1.27 -2.89 -5.32
C THR A 227 1.85 -1.49 -5.37
N GLU A 228 2.88 -1.26 -6.19
CA GLU A 228 3.42 0.07 -6.41
C GLU A 228 2.54 0.90 -7.35
N GLY A 229 1.98 0.28 -8.38
CA GLY A 229 1.11 0.96 -9.33
C GLY A 229 -0.16 1.53 -8.70
N ILE A 230 -0.79 0.82 -7.78
CA ILE A 230 -1.96 1.33 -7.05
C ILE A 230 -1.57 2.41 -6.03
N ALA A 231 -0.41 2.29 -5.38
CA ALA A 231 0.10 3.31 -4.48
C ALA A 231 0.44 4.61 -5.23
N GLU A 232 1.10 4.51 -6.39
CA GLU A 232 1.33 5.65 -7.28
C GLU A 232 0.02 6.26 -7.80
N TYR A 233 -0.96 5.42 -8.19
CA TYR A 233 -2.26 5.90 -8.64
C TYR A 233 -2.97 6.74 -7.58
N VAL A 234 -3.00 6.29 -6.33
CA VAL A 234 -3.57 7.04 -5.21
C VAL A 234 -2.78 8.32 -4.96
N ALA A 235 -1.44 8.25 -4.96
CA ALA A 235 -0.54 9.39 -4.72
C ALA A 235 -0.65 10.49 -5.78
N VAL A 236 -0.90 10.12 -7.05
CA VAL A 236 -0.98 11.05 -8.17
C VAL A 236 -2.39 11.58 -8.38
N THR A 237 -3.42 10.87 -7.89
CA THR A 237 -4.81 11.33 -8.01
C THR A 237 -4.97 12.73 -7.38
N PRO A 238 -5.51 13.72 -8.11
CA PRO A 238 -5.64 15.09 -7.62
C PRO A 238 -6.37 15.18 -6.30
N TYR A 239 -5.68 15.74 -5.31
CA TYR A 239 -6.19 15.94 -3.96
C TYR A 239 -6.27 17.43 -3.62
N ARG A 240 -7.40 17.84 -3.03
CA ARG A 240 -7.57 19.19 -2.48
C ARG A 240 -8.50 19.17 -1.28
N SER A 241 -8.00 19.63 -0.13
CA SER A 241 -8.81 19.85 1.09
C SER A 241 -9.74 18.66 1.43
N GLY A 242 -9.18 17.47 1.58
CA GLY A 242 -9.91 16.24 1.93
C GLY A 242 -10.64 15.58 0.77
N ALA A 243 -10.51 16.05 -0.47
CA ALA A 243 -11.20 15.47 -1.62
C ALA A 243 -10.24 14.99 -2.70
N PHE A 244 -10.49 13.78 -3.21
CA PHE A 244 -9.84 13.19 -4.38
C PHE A 244 -10.76 13.25 -5.61
N SER A 245 -10.20 13.64 -6.77
CA SER A 245 -10.89 13.62 -8.06
C SER A 245 -10.45 12.38 -8.83
N VAL A 246 -11.28 11.34 -8.86
CA VAL A 246 -10.90 9.98 -9.29
C VAL A 246 -11.01 9.81 -10.80
N ARG A 247 -12.08 10.34 -11.41
CA ARG A 247 -12.23 10.31 -12.88
C ARG A 247 -11.57 11.52 -13.53
N GLY A 248 -11.08 11.34 -14.75
CA GLY A 248 -10.48 12.43 -15.52
C GLY A 248 -9.04 12.77 -15.14
N ASN A 249 -8.38 11.97 -14.32
CA ASN A 249 -6.99 12.17 -13.85
C ASN A 249 -5.91 11.73 -14.87
N HIS A 250 -6.28 11.43 -16.10
CA HIS A 250 -5.31 10.99 -17.14
C HIS A 250 -4.17 11.98 -17.34
N LYS A 251 -4.48 13.28 -17.36
CA LYS A 251 -3.47 14.34 -17.52
C LYS A 251 -2.46 14.33 -16.39
N ASP A 252 -2.94 14.20 -15.15
CA ASP A 252 -2.07 14.19 -13.96
C ASP A 252 -1.14 12.97 -13.97
N ILE A 253 -1.63 11.81 -14.42
CA ILE A 253 -0.83 10.59 -14.56
C ILE A 253 0.22 10.74 -15.66
N ILE A 254 -0.16 11.30 -16.84
CA ILE A 254 0.78 11.57 -17.93
C ILE A 254 1.86 12.55 -17.46
N ASP A 255 1.46 13.69 -16.92
CA ASP A 255 2.40 14.73 -16.46
C ASP A 255 3.36 14.17 -15.40
N TYR A 256 2.87 13.37 -14.45
CA TYR A 256 3.70 12.74 -13.41
C TYR A 256 4.67 11.71 -13.98
N THR A 257 4.23 10.91 -14.95
CA THR A 257 5.07 9.85 -15.51
C THR A 257 6.11 10.41 -16.49
N THR A 258 5.72 11.36 -17.37
CA THR A 258 6.54 11.80 -18.48
C THR A 258 7.38 13.04 -18.20
N ALA A 259 6.87 13.98 -17.39
CA ALA A 259 7.52 15.25 -17.17
C ALA A 259 8.57 15.19 -16.05
N TYR A 260 9.65 15.97 -16.22
CA TYR A 260 10.44 16.43 -15.08
C TYR A 260 9.52 17.32 -14.27
N GLY A 261 9.19 16.87 -13.09
CA GLY A 261 8.24 17.51 -12.23
C GLY A 261 8.30 19.02 -12.38
N SER A 262 7.19 19.63 -12.75
CA SER A 262 7.05 21.06 -12.68
C SER A 262 7.49 21.47 -11.27
N LYS A 263 8.21 22.52 -11.13
CA LYS A 263 9.05 23.02 -10.04
C LYS A 263 8.71 22.61 -8.59
N ASN A 264 7.56 21.95 -8.31
CA ASN A 264 7.09 21.63 -6.96
C ASN A 264 6.40 20.26 -6.78
N THR A 265 6.28 19.39 -7.78
CA THR A 265 5.41 18.21 -7.65
C THR A 265 6.10 16.87 -7.76
N GLY A 266 7.40 16.83 -8.12
CA GLY A 266 8.09 15.57 -8.39
C GLY A 266 7.45 14.81 -9.55
N GLY A 267 8.10 13.80 -10.07
CA GLY A 267 7.59 12.96 -11.14
C GLY A 267 8.62 11.91 -11.53
N ARG A 268 8.24 11.00 -12.42
CA ARG A 268 9.12 9.92 -12.86
C ARG A 268 10.02 10.32 -14.03
N ALA A 269 9.67 11.39 -14.73
CA ALA A 269 10.49 12.00 -15.80
C ALA A 269 10.92 11.02 -16.91
N LEU A 270 10.03 10.09 -17.28
CA LEU A 270 10.35 9.05 -18.27
C LEU A 270 10.28 9.53 -19.71
N GLY A 271 9.74 10.74 -19.96
CA GLY A 271 9.46 11.24 -21.30
C GLY A 271 8.28 10.51 -21.95
N GLU A 272 8.06 10.79 -23.22
CA GLU A 272 6.91 10.23 -23.99
C GLU A 272 7.22 8.87 -24.62
N ASN A 273 8.50 8.49 -24.77
CA ASN A 273 8.93 7.22 -25.30
C ASN A 273 9.44 6.33 -24.16
N ILE A 274 8.62 5.37 -23.77
CA ILE A 274 8.90 4.51 -22.62
C ILE A 274 9.04 3.08 -23.13
N HIS A 275 10.14 2.44 -22.76
CA HIS A 275 10.40 1.05 -23.08
C HIS A 275 10.40 0.20 -21.81
N ILE A 276 9.63 -0.88 -21.83
CA ILE A 276 9.50 -1.83 -20.72
C ILE A 276 10.03 -3.19 -21.20
N ALA A 277 10.53 -4.01 -20.28
CA ALA A 277 10.77 -5.42 -20.51
C ALA A 277 9.52 -6.14 -21.02
N ASP A 278 9.65 -7.42 -21.43
CA ASP A 278 8.48 -8.26 -21.71
C ASP A 278 7.43 -8.13 -20.60
N LEU A 279 6.15 -7.98 -20.98
CA LEU A 279 5.08 -7.71 -20.02
C LEU A 279 4.92 -8.84 -18.99
N LYS A 280 5.08 -10.10 -19.42
CA LYS A 280 5.04 -11.27 -18.52
C LYS A 280 6.17 -11.21 -17.51
N GLU A 281 7.39 -10.92 -17.98
CA GLU A 281 8.56 -10.78 -17.11
C GLU A 281 8.37 -9.63 -16.13
N PHE A 282 7.88 -8.48 -16.59
CA PHE A 282 7.58 -7.32 -15.75
C PHE A 282 6.57 -7.64 -14.65
N MET A 283 5.50 -8.37 -14.96
CA MET A 283 4.45 -8.71 -13.98
C MET A 283 4.86 -9.84 -13.02
N LEU A 284 5.81 -10.69 -13.40
CA LEU A 284 6.22 -11.87 -12.62
C LEU A 284 7.55 -11.69 -11.90
N GLN A 285 8.28 -10.60 -12.15
CA GLN A 285 9.56 -10.33 -11.49
C GLN A 285 9.40 -10.28 -9.97
N ASP A 286 10.44 -10.65 -9.25
CA ASP A 286 10.51 -10.45 -7.81
C ASP A 286 10.76 -8.97 -7.45
N TYR A 287 10.48 -8.61 -6.19
CA TYR A 287 10.60 -7.22 -5.75
C TYR A 287 12.05 -6.71 -5.78
N GLY A 288 13.03 -7.59 -5.59
CA GLY A 288 14.44 -7.21 -5.68
C GLY A 288 14.84 -6.80 -7.10
N ASN A 289 14.35 -7.54 -8.12
CA ASN A 289 14.53 -7.17 -9.53
C ASN A 289 13.76 -5.89 -9.87
N PHE A 290 12.53 -5.75 -9.37
CA PHE A 290 11.72 -4.53 -9.54
C PHE A 290 12.46 -3.29 -9.01
N MET A 291 13.14 -3.38 -7.89
CA MET A 291 13.87 -2.28 -7.26
C MET A 291 15.24 -1.96 -7.89
N ARG A 292 15.65 -2.67 -8.95
CA ARG A 292 16.90 -2.33 -9.68
C ARG A 292 16.78 -1.05 -10.50
N ASP A 293 15.59 -0.78 -11.02
CA ASP A 293 15.28 0.46 -11.74
C ASP A 293 13.94 1.04 -11.25
N PRO A 294 13.90 1.59 -10.03
CA PRO A 294 12.66 2.04 -9.43
C PRO A 294 12.03 3.19 -10.21
N GLN A 295 12.82 4.06 -10.83
CA GLN A 295 12.31 5.19 -11.60
C GLN A 295 11.37 4.72 -12.72
N ILE A 296 11.86 3.82 -13.58
CA ILE A 296 11.09 3.26 -14.68
C ILE A 296 9.97 2.37 -14.16
N ASN A 297 10.28 1.47 -13.24
CA ASN A 297 9.34 0.45 -12.81
C ASN A 297 8.11 1.04 -12.10
N TYR A 298 8.28 2.06 -11.26
CA TYR A 298 7.15 2.76 -10.63
C TYR A 298 6.28 3.50 -11.67
N GLY A 299 6.91 4.21 -12.61
CA GLY A 299 6.17 4.91 -13.66
C GLY A 299 5.40 3.96 -14.59
N CYS A 300 6.03 2.86 -14.99
CA CYS A 300 5.39 1.81 -15.79
C CYS A 300 4.26 1.12 -15.03
N SER A 301 4.45 0.84 -13.74
CA SER A 301 3.43 0.27 -12.86
C SER A 301 2.20 1.17 -12.76
N LEU A 302 2.40 2.47 -12.61
CA LEU A 302 1.32 3.46 -12.64
C LEU A 302 0.55 3.41 -13.96
N LEU A 303 1.23 3.42 -15.10
CA LEU A 303 0.60 3.39 -16.43
C LEU A 303 -0.20 2.09 -16.64
N ILE A 304 0.38 0.94 -16.31
CA ILE A 304 -0.26 -0.37 -16.46
C ILE A 304 -1.46 -0.48 -15.52
N THR A 305 -1.30 -0.09 -14.26
CA THR A 305 -2.41 -0.10 -13.29
C THR A 305 -3.53 0.82 -13.74
N HIS A 306 -3.23 2.05 -14.15
CA HIS A 306 -4.24 2.99 -14.64
C HIS A 306 -4.97 2.45 -15.89
N TYR A 307 -4.24 1.77 -16.80
CA TYR A 307 -4.87 1.11 -17.94
C TYR A 307 -5.96 0.15 -17.48
N PHE A 308 -5.67 -0.75 -16.55
CA PHE A 308 -6.66 -1.71 -16.06
C PHE A 308 -7.80 -1.07 -15.26
N LEU A 309 -7.55 0.06 -14.61
CA LEU A 309 -8.56 0.75 -13.81
C LEU A 309 -9.56 1.53 -14.67
N GLN A 310 -9.11 2.16 -15.77
CA GLN A 310 -9.93 3.15 -16.48
C GLN A 310 -9.94 3.02 -18.01
N MET A 311 -9.14 2.16 -18.61
CA MET A 311 -8.97 2.09 -20.07
C MET A 311 -9.23 0.70 -20.63
N ASP A 312 -9.19 -0.34 -19.81
CA ASP A 312 -9.40 -1.72 -20.23
C ASP A 312 -10.89 -2.03 -20.40
N GLY A 313 -11.29 -2.43 -21.61
CA GLY A 313 -12.67 -2.75 -21.94
C GLY A 313 -13.61 -1.55 -21.81
N ASP A 314 -14.57 -1.65 -20.92
CA ASP A 314 -15.58 -0.61 -20.63
C ASP A 314 -15.12 0.44 -19.59
N GLY A 315 -13.90 0.29 -19.05
CA GLY A 315 -13.38 1.19 -18.02
C GLY A 315 -13.92 0.94 -16.60
N GLU A 316 -14.62 -0.18 -16.38
CA GLU A 316 -15.17 -0.57 -15.07
C GLU A 316 -14.25 -1.51 -14.27
N ALA A 317 -12.97 -1.58 -14.64
CA ALA A 317 -11.92 -2.33 -13.95
C ALA A 317 -12.23 -3.84 -13.79
N ARG A 318 -13.00 -4.43 -14.73
CA ARG A 318 -13.53 -5.80 -14.57
C ARG A 318 -12.44 -6.84 -14.40
N ARG A 319 -11.40 -6.79 -15.27
CA ARG A 319 -10.34 -7.80 -15.27
C ARG A 319 -9.42 -7.68 -14.07
N ILE A 320 -9.08 -6.46 -13.65
CA ILE A 320 -8.28 -6.29 -12.44
C ILE A 320 -9.06 -6.69 -11.18
N LYS A 321 -10.37 -6.45 -11.13
CA LYS A 321 -11.23 -6.98 -10.04
C LYS A 321 -11.21 -8.50 -9.99
N ALA A 322 -11.29 -9.18 -11.15
CA ALA A 322 -11.19 -10.65 -11.24
C ALA A 322 -9.81 -11.15 -10.77
N PHE A 323 -8.74 -10.47 -11.16
CA PHE A 323 -7.39 -10.75 -10.70
C PHE A 323 -7.24 -10.61 -9.18
N LEU A 324 -7.74 -9.53 -8.59
CA LEU A 324 -7.68 -9.31 -7.15
C LEU A 324 -8.51 -10.32 -6.36
N LYS A 325 -9.67 -10.76 -6.91
CA LYS A 325 -10.44 -11.87 -6.36
C LYS A 325 -9.63 -13.17 -6.38
N ALA A 326 -8.96 -13.48 -7.50
CA ALA A 326 -8.10 -14.65 -7.63
C ALA A 326 -6.94 -14.67 -6.61
N LEU A 327 -6.32 -13.51 -6.35
CA LEU A 327 -5.30 -13.38 -5.30
C LEU A 327 -5.86 -13.65 -3.91
N ARG A 328 -7.07 -13.16 -3.60
CA ARG A 328 -7.75 -13.44 -2.33
C ARG A 328 -8.15 -14.90 -2.16
N GLU A 329 -8.41 -15.62 -3.25
CA GLU A 329 -8.61 -17.06 -3.30
C GLU A 329 -7.31 -17.86 -3.15
N GLY A 330 -6.16 -17.21 -3.03
CA GLY A 330 -4.85 -17.83 -2.85
C GLY A 330 -4.13 -18.19 -4.16
N LYS A 331 -4.67 -17.80 -5.32
CA LYS A 331 -3.93 -17.93 -6.60
C LYS A 331 -2.78 -16.94 -6.64
N THR A 332 -1.68 -17.32 -7.25
CA THR A 332 -0.47 -16.48 -7.38
C THR A 332 0.18 -16.68 -8.74
N GLY A 333 1.10 -15.77 -9.10
CA GLY A 333 1.85 -15.90 -10.35
C GLY A 333 0.94 -15.95 -11.58
N GLU A 334 1.22 -16.86 -12.49
CA GLU A 334 0.47 -17.01 -13.75
C GLU A 334 -0.99 -17.42 -13.52
N ASP A 335 -1.28 -18.21 -12.47
CA ASP A 335 -2.64 -18.63 -12.15
C ASP A 335 -3.53 -17.42 -11.75
N ALA A 336 -2.98 -16.44 -11.05
CA ALA A 336 -3.69 -15.21 -10.76
C ALA A 336 -3.79 -14.32 -12.01
N LEU A 337 -2.69 -14.17 -12.76
CA LEU A 337 -2.63 -13.35 -13.96
C LEU A 337 -3.54 -13.87 -15.08
N ALA A 338 -3.87 -15.16 -15.11
CA ALA A 338 -4.85 -15.70 -16.05
C ALA A 338 -6.21 -14.98 -15.99
N ALA A 339 -6.66 -14.57 -14.78
CA ALA A 339 -7.88 -13.78 -14.62
C ALA A 339 -7.74 -12.34 -15.18
N LEU A 340 -6.55 -11.76 -15.12
CA LEU A 340 -6.26 -10.46 -15.70
C LEU A 340 -6.16 -10.51 -17.24
N LEU A 341 -5.58 -11.58 -17.76
CA LEU A 341 -5.47 -11.82 -19.21
C LEU A 341 -6.84 -12.04 -19.86
N ASP A 342 -7.74 -12.76 -19.18
CA ASP A 342 -9.09 -13.05 -19.67
C ASP A 342 -9.07 -13.64 -21.10
N GLY A 343 -8.22 -14.65 -21.31
CA GLY A 343 -8.03 -15.35 -22.58
C GLY A 343 -7.10 -14.68 -23.60
N ARG A 344 -6.59 -13.48 -23.32
CA ARG A 344 -5.57 -12.81 -24.14
C ARG A 344 -4.18 -13.41 -23.92
N SER A 345 -3.32 -13.35 -24.91
CA SER A 345 -1.89 -13.55 -24.69
C SER A 345 -1.24 -12.29 -24.11
N TYR A 346 -0.02 -12.40 -23.56
CA TYR A 346 0.72 -11.24 -23.08
C TYR A 346 1.07 -10.28 -24.22
N GLU A 347 1.33 -10.78 -25.42
CA GLU A 347 1.60 -9.98 -26.63
C GLU A 347 0.35 -9.15 -26.99
N GLN A 348 -0.83 -9.77 -27.03
CA GLN A 348 -2.09 -9.07 -27.30
C GLN A 348 -2.35 -7.98 -26.25
N LEU A 349 -2.13 -8.29 -24.98
CA LEU A 349 -2.30 -7.32 -23.89
C LEU A 349 -1.29 -6.17 -24.02
N SER A 350 -0.03 -6.46 -24.36
CA SER A 350 1.01 -5.44 -24.57
C SER A 350 0.63 -4.49 -25.71
N GLU A 351 0.12 -5.01 -26.83
CA GLU A 351 -0.36 -4.22 -27.95
C GLU A 351 -1.57 -3.33 -27.56
N GLU A 352 -2.52 -3.87 -26.79
CA GLU A 352 -3.67 -3.11 -26.32
C GLU A 352 -3.26 -1.96 -25.39
N ILE A 353 -2.35 -2.21 -24.44
CA ILE A 353 -1.81 -1.20 -23.54
C ILE A 353 -1.07 -0.12 -24.35
N SER A 354 -0.16 -0.52 -25.25
CA SER A 354 0.58 0.41 -26.11
C SER A 354 -0.35 1.29 -26.93
N LYS A 355 -1.36 0.70 -27.57
CA LYS A 355 -2.36 1.42 -28.37
C LYS A 355 -3.20 2.40 -27.52
N ALA A 356 -3.58 2.00 -26.30
CA ALA A 356 -4.36 2.85 -25.41
C ALA A 356 -3.58 4.08 -24.97
N TRP A 357 -2.31 3.93 -24.62
CA TRP A 357 -1.43 5.03 -24.24
C TRP A 357 -0.97 5.85 -25.45
N GLY A 358 -0.72 5.22 -26.60
CA GLY A 358 -0.39 5.92 -27.85
C GLY A 358 -1.44 6.95 -28.26
N ARG A 359 -2.72 6.66 -28.06
CA ARG A 359 -3.83 7.63 -28.29
C ARG A 359 -3.79 8.83 -27.34
N ARG A 360 -2.96 8.78 -26.28
CA ARG A 360 -2.78 9.82 -25.26
C ARG A 360 -1.40 10.45 -25.28
N GLY A 361 -0.60 10.16 -26.33
CA GLY A 361 0.70 10.76 -26.53
C GLY A 361 1.87 10.05 -25.84
N ILE A 362 1.64 8.88 -25.22
CA ILE A 362 2.73 8.06 -24.64
C ILE A 362 3.00 6.88 -25.57
N ASN A 363 4.21 6.85 -26.14
CA ASN A 363 4.70 5.72 -26.91
C ASN A 363 5.29 4.65 -25.97
N LEU A 364 4.43 3.79 -25.46
CA LEU A 364 4.80 2.69 -24.57
C LEU A 364 5.07 1.44 -25.38
N THR A 365 6.28 0.91 -25.30
CA THR A 365 6.71 -0.29 -26.02
C THR A 365 7.19 -1.37 -25.07
N PHE A 366 6.98 -2.61 -25.44
CA PHE A 366 7.44 -3.78 -24.70
C PHE A 366 8.48 -4.53 -25.52
N SER A 367 9.51 -5.11 -24.86
CA SER A 367 10.46 -6.01 -25.52
C SER A 367 9.69 -7.22 -26.08
N ALA A 368 10.02 -7.60 -27.30
CA ALA A 368 9.68 -8.94 -27.77
C ALA A 368 10.62 -9.95 -27.11
N LYS A 369 10.13 -11.13 -26.76
CA LYS A 369 10.99 -12.26 -26.42
C LYS A 369 11.74 -12.78 -27.62
#